data_dee2ec718801414fe2c0ee7d2ce21e0a
#
_entry.id   dee2ec718801414fe2c0ee7d2ce21e0a
#
_cell.length_a   1.000
_cell.length_b   1.000
_cell.length_c   1.000
_cell.angle_alpha   90.00
_cell.angle_beta   90.00
_cell.angle_gamma   90.00
#
_symmetry.space_group_name_H-M   'P 1'
#
loop_
_entity.id
_entity.type
_entity.pdbx_description
1 polymer ?
#
loop_
_entity_poly.entity_id
_entity_poly.type
_entity_poly.pdbx_seq_one_letter_code
_entity_poly.pdbx_strand_id
1 'polypeptide(L)'
;MVLPLLLIFLLGIVDAGRWLWTLNRAEKAAQMGARFAVVAEPVTSAINSSYLGVDGLTQGDAIPSSEFGTISCTDSSCTCVTTPCPAGTFTQQNFRNIVDRMRLFMPQIQYSNVTVDYSSSGLGYAGDPNGADLSPLVTIKLNGLQFTPVTSFLFVTMAVPTATTSLTAEDLRGSQSN
;
A
#
# COMPACT_ATOMS: atom_id res chain seq x y z
N MET A 1 38.42 32.45 3.93
CA MET A 1 37.87 31.16 4.43
C MET A 1 36.33 31.16 4.61
N VAL A 2 35.62 32.28 4.52
CA VAL A 2 34.16 32.35 4.71
C VAL A 2 33.37 31.78 3.53
N LEU A 3 33.84 31.97 2.29
CA LEU A 3 33.14 31.57 1.06
C LEU A 3 32.85 30.06 0.97
N PRO A 4 33.79 29.12 1.20
CA PRO A 4 33.47 27.70 1.14
C PRO A 4 32.49 27.26 2.22
N LEU A 5 32.56 27.85 3.42
CA LEU A 5 31.65 27.55 4.51
C LEU A 5 30.22 28.01 4.19
N LEU A 6 30.08 29.18 3.57
CA LEU A 6 28.78 29.70 3.10
C LEU A 6 28.19 28.82 2.00
N LEU A 7 29.01 28.34 1.06
CA LEU A 7 28.56 27.43 0.00
C LEU A 7 28.04 26.09 0.56
N ILE A 8 28.76 25.49 1.52
CA ILE A 8 28.33 24.24 2.19
C ILE A 8 26.98 24.46 2.88
N PHE A 9 26.82 25.59 3.57
CA PHE A 9 25.57 25.93 4.26
C PHE A 9 24.39 26.10 3.27
N LEU A 10 24.59 26.80 2.17
CA LEU A 10 23.58 26.97 1.11
C LEU A 10 23.18 25.63 0.49
N LEU A 11 24.16 24.77 0.16
CA LEU A 11 23.87 23.44 -0.40
C LEU A 11 23.13 22.56 0.62
N GLY A 12 23.45 22.67 1.91
CA GLY A 12 22.74 21.95 2.97
C GLY A 12 21.26 22.34 3.08
N ILE A 13 20.93 23.63 2.92
CA ILE A 13 19.54 24.11 2.90
C ILE A 13 18.80 23.52 1.67
N VAL A 14 19.45 23.52 0.50
CA VAL A 14 18.87 22.96 -0.72
C VAL A 14 18.59 21.44 -0.54
N ASP A 15 19.54 20.70 0.04
CA ASP A 15 19.37 19.26 0.27
C ASP A 15 18.25 18.98 1.28
N ALA A 16 18.13 19.77 2.35
CA ALA A 16 17.03 19.67 3.30
C ALA A 16 15.66 19.88 2.61
N GLY A 17 15.55 20.91 1.76
CA GLY A 17 14.34 21.15 0.98
C GLY A 17 13.99 20.02 0.03
N ARG A 18 14.97 19.46 -0.68
CA ARG A 18 14.79 18.31 -1.57
C ARG A 18 14.38 17.05 -0.81
N TRP A 19 14.95 16.82 0.38
CA TRP A 19 14.59 15.69 1.21
C TRP A 19 13.13 15.76 1.67
N LEU A 20 12.69 16.91 2.21
CA LEU A 20 11.29 17.13 2.60
C LEU A 20 10.33 16.97 1.40
N TRP A 21 10.72 17.48 0.23
CA TRP A 21 9.93 17.30 -0.99
C TRP A 21 9.81 15.82 -1.38
N THR A 22 10.89 15.04 -1.24
CA THR A 22 10.88 13.59 -1.51
C THR A 22 9.94 12.85 -0.54
N LEU A 23 9.94 13.22 0.75
CA LEU A 23 9.00 12.68 1.75
C LEU A 23 7.54 12.93 1.34
N ASN A 24 7.21 14.17 1.05
CA ASN A 24 5.84 14.56 0.65
C ASN A 24 5.40 13.81 -0.63
N ARG A 25 6.30 13.59 -1.57
CA ARG A 25 6.02 12.79 -2.77
C ARG A 25 5.78 11.32 -2.46
N ALA A 26 6.55 10.74 -1.56
CA ALA A 26 6.38 9.35 -1.13
C ALA A 26 5.02 9.14 -0.44
N GLU A 27 4.64 10.05 0.48
CA GLU A 27 3.33 10.03 1.13
C GLU A 27 2.19 10.19 0.11
N LYS A 28 2.32 11.12 -0.83
CA LYS A 28 1.33 11.32 -1.89
C LYS A 28 1.20 10.10 -2.78
N ALA A 29 2.31 9.46 -3.16
CA ALA A 29 2.29 8.23 -3.93
C ALA A 29 1.58 7.10 -3.18
N ALA A 30 1.86 6.91 -1.86
CA ALA A 30 1.17 5.93 -1.03
C ALA A 30 -0.35 6.20 -0.95
N GLN A 31 -0.78 7.45 -0.77
CA GLN A 31 -2.19 7.84 -0.78
C GLN A 31 -2.88 7.52 -2.10
N MET A 32 -2.23 7.80 -3.22
CA MET A 32 -2.79 7.50 -4.55
C MET A 32 -2.83 6.01 -4.82
N GLY A 33 -1.83 5.25 -4.36
CA GLY A 33 -1.83 3.80 -4.39
C GLY A 33 -2.99 3.20 -3.60
N ALA A 34 -3.21 3.67 -2.37
CA ALA A 34 -4.31 3.21 -1.52
C ALA A 34 -5.68 3.51 -2.14
N ARG A 35 -5.89 4.73 -2.65
CA ARG A 35 -7.14 5.11 -3.33
C ARG A 35 -7.42 4.25 -4.56
N PHE A 36 -6.40 3.89 -5.32
CA PHE A 36 -6.55 3.00 -6.46
C PHE A 36 -6.82 1.56 -6.01
N ALA A 37 -6.09 1.07 -4.99
CA ALA A 37 -6.19 -0.30 -4.52
C ALA A 37 -7.58 -0.65 -3.93
N VAL A 38 -8.31 0.32 -3.35
CA VAL A 38 -9.64 0.09 -2.76
C VAL A 38 -10.77 0.01 -3.79
N VAL A 39 -10.53 0.45 -5.04
CA VAL A 39 -11.53 0.39 -6.13
C VAL A 39 -11.11 -0.54 -7.27
N ALA A 40 -9.86 -1.00 -7.28
CA ALA A 40 -9.33 -1.91 -8.30
C ALA A 40 -9.53 -3.37 -7.89
N GLU A 41 -9.37 -4.27 -8.86
CA GLU A 41 -9.33 -5.71 -8.58
C GLU A 41 -8.24 -6.03 -7.53
N PRO A 42 -8.57 -6.82 -6.51
CA PRO A 42 -7.62 -7.13 -5.44
C PRO A 42 -6.42 -7.93 -5.95
N VAL A 43 -5.29 -7.78 -5.28
CA VAL A 43 -4.03 -8.49 -5.61
C VAL A 43 -4.14 -10.00 -5.37
N THR A 44 -5.02 -10.39 -4.46
CA THR A 44 -5.31 -11.81 -4.16
C THR A 44 -6.81 -12.10 -4.20
N SER A 45 -7.18 -13.23 -4.78
CA SER A 45 -8.58 -13.68 -4.79
C SER A 45 -9.10 -14.09 -3.41
N ALA A 46 -8.22 -14.23 -2.42
CA ALA A 46 -8.61 -14.52 -1.03
C ALA A 46 -9.61 -13.49 -0.47
N ILE A 47 -9.55 -12.25 -0.93
CA ILE A 47 -10.46 -11.17 -0.50
C ILE A 47 -11.90 -11.41 -0.99
N ASN A 48 -12.08 -12.10 -2.11
CA ASN A 48 -13.37 -12.41 -2.70
C ASN A 48 -13.96 -13.75 -2.19
N SER A 49 -13.40 -14.30 -1.12
CA SER A 49 -13.92 -15.54 -0.52
C SER A 49 -15.30 -15.32 0.09
N SER A 50 -16.21 -16.30 -0.09
CA SER A 50 -17.51 -16.25 0.59
C SER A 50 -17.37 -16.74 2.01
N TYR A 51 -18.01 -16.03 2.93
CA TYR A 51 -18.09 -16.37 4.35
C TYR A 51 -19.40 -17.06 4.71
N LEU A 52 -20.26 -17.35 3.72
CA LEU A 52 -21.52 -18.06 3.96
C LEU A 52 -21.23 -19.48 4.46
N GLY A 53 -21.75 -19.81 5.64
CA GLY A 53 -21.56 -21.10 6.29
C GLY A 53 -20.26 -21.26 7.09
N VAL A 54 -19.35 -20.26 7.06
CA VAL A 54 -18.15 -20.25 7.92
C VAL A 54 -18.61 -19.98 9.36
N ASP A 55 -18.20 -20.82 10.29
CA ASP A 55 -18.60 -20.77 11.71
C ASP A 55 -20.12 -20.57 11.97
N GLY A 56 -20.94 -21.05 11.00
CA GLY A 56 -22.41 -20.97 11.10
C GLY A 56 -22.99 -19.63 10.66
N LEU A 57 -22.21 -18.76 10.04
CA LEU A 57 -22.69 -17.48 9.47
C LEU A 57 -23.74 -17.74 8.39
N THR A 58 -24.87 -17.06 8.51
CA THR A 58 -25.96 -17.06 7.53
C THR A 58 -25.95 -15.77 6.71
N GLN A 59 -26.69 -15.75 5.62
CA GLN A 59 -26.74 -14.57 4.75
C GLN A 59 -27.20 -13.34 5.52
N GLY A 60 -26.42 -12.27 5.45
CA GLY A 60 -26.67 -11.00 6.11
C GLY A 60 -26.06 -10.89 7.53
N ASP A 61 -25.44 -11.94 8.03
CA ASP A 61 -24.73 -11.87 9.31
C ASP A 61 -23.43 -11.07 9.16
N ALA A 62 -23.14 -10.22 10.14
CA ALA A 62 -21.88 -9.48 10.18
C ALA A 62 -20.68 -10.44 10.39
N ILE A 63 -19.64 -10.28 9.60
CA ILE A 63 -18.43 -11.11 9.69
C ILE A 63 -17.56 -10.59 10.86
N PRO A 64 -17.31 -11.41 11.91
CA PRO A 64 -16.43 -11.01 13.00
C PRO A 64 -15.02 -10.70 12.51
N SER A 65 -14.36 -9.72 13.11
CA SER A 65 -12.98 -9.36 12.75
C SER A 65 -11.97 -10.49 12.97
N SER A 66 -12.33 -11.49 13.79
CA SER A 66 -11.53 -12.70 14.02
C SER A 66 -11.49 -13.65 12.82
N GLU A 67 -12.45 -13.56 11.89
CA GLU A 67 -12.57 -14.47 10.74
C GLU A 67 -11.65 -14.11 9.58
N PHE A 68 -11.01 -12.96 9.63
CA PHE A 68 -10.04 -12.53 8.63
C PHE A 68 -8.82 -11.91 9.29
N GLY A 69 -7.66 -12.51 9.09
CA GLY A 69 -6.39 -12.01 9.59
C GLY A 69 -5.76 -10.95 8.67
N THR A 70 -4.46 -11.06 8.44
CA THR A 70 -3.72 -10.12 7.59
C THR A 70 -2.99 -10.86 6.49
N ILE A 71 -3.26 -10.49 5.25
CA ILE A 71 -2.54 -10.96 4.06
C ILE A 71 -1.64 -9.84 3.56
N SER A 72 -0.35 -10.13 3.42
CA SER A 72 0.66 -9.19 2.91
C SER A 72 1.12 -9.63 1.53
N CYS A 73 0.99 -8.73 0.55
CA CYS A 73 1.34 -8.98 -0.84
C CYS A 73 2.52 -8.12 -1.30
N THR A 74 3.44 -8.75 -2.02
CA THR A 74 4.60 -8.14 -2.68
C THR A 74 4.49 -8.35 -4.20
N ASP A 75 5.50 -7.94 -4.98
CA ASP A 75 5.53 -8.17 -6.45
C ASP A 75 5.54 -9.66 -6.84
N SER A 76 5.89 -10.56 -5.94
CA SER A 76 6.08 -11.98 -6.23
C SER A 76 5.03 -12.91 -5.62
N SER A 77 4.44 -12.55 -4.49
CA SER A 77 3.52 -13.42 -3.75
C SER A 77 2.74 -12.68 -2.68
N CYS A 78 1.66 -13.31 -2.22
CA CYS A 78 0.95 -12.94 -1.01
C CYS A 78 1.22 -13.98 0.08
N THR A 79 1.41 -13.53 1.31
CA THR A 79 1.65 -14.36 2.49
C THR A 79 0.66 -14.02 3.59
N CYS A 80 0.20 -15.03 4.31
CA CYS A 80 -0.60 -14.86 5.52
C CYS A 80 0.32 -14.44 6.68
N VAL A 81 0.10 -13.25 7.22
CA VAL A 81 0.87 -12.71 8.36
C VAL A 81 0.19 -13.06 9.68
N THR A 82 -1.12 -12.90 9.73
CA THR A 82 -1.95 -13.31 10.88
C THR A 82 -3.12 -14.14 10.40
N THR A 83 -3.32 -15.30 11.02
CA THR A 83 -4.43 -16.21 10.71
C THR A 83 -5.74 -15.74 11.37
N PRO A 84 -6.91 -16.11 10.81
CA PRO A 84 -7.11 -16.96 9.62
C PRO A 84 -6.97 -16.18 8.31
N CYS A 85 -6.46 -16.86 7.27
CA CYS A 85 -6.41 -16.32 5.92
C CYS A 85 -7.09 -17.28 4.95
N PRO A 86 -8.11 -16.84 4.21
CA PRO A 86 -8.69 -17.65 3.15
C PRO A 86 -7.67 -18.01 2.08
N ALA A 87 -7.84 -19.18 1.45
CA ALA A 87 -7.03 -19.56 0.31
C ALA A 87 -7.34 -18.64 -0.88
N GLY A 88 -6.31 -18.23 -1.60
CA GLY A 88 -6.46 -17.38 -2.77
C GLY A 88 -5.26 -17.45 -3.69
N THR A 89 -5.47 -16.99 -4.92
CA THR A 89 -4.44 -16.91 -5.95
C THR A 89 -3.89 -15.48 -6.02
N PHE A 90 -2.58 -15.36 -6.14
CA PHE A 90 -1.90 -14.07 -6.34
C PHE A 90 -1.99 -13.65 -7.81
N THR A 91 -2.32 -12.38 -8.06
CA THR A 91 -2.35 -11.78 -9.40
C THR A 91 -1.34 -10.64 -9.47
N GLN A 92 -0.18 -10.92 -10.04
CA GLN A 92 0.92 -9.96 -10.15
C GLN A 92 0.52 -8.70 -10.93
N GLN A 93 -0.32 -8.83 -11.95
CA GLN A 93 -0.75 -7.67 -12.74
C GLN A 93 -1.53 -6.66 -11.91
N ASN A 94 -2.41 -7.12 -11.01
CA ASN A 94 -3.17 -6.22 -10.13
C ASN A 94 -2.25 -5.47 -9.18
N PHE A 95 -1.23 -6.16 -8.63
CA PHE A 95 -0.19 -5.51 -7.81
C PHE A 95 0.55 -4.43 -8.61
N ARG A 96 0.98 -4.76 -9.83
CA ARG A 96 1.72 -3.82 -10.69
C ARG A 96 0.89 -2.61 -11.09
N ASN A 97 -0.40 -2.78 -11.38
CA ASN A 97 -1.30 -1.68 -11.68
C ASN A 97 -1.33 -0.64 -10.52
N ILE A 98 -1.35 -1.11 -9.26
CA ILE A 98 -1.28 -0.24 -8.08
C ILE A 98 0.05 0.54 -8.08
N VAL A 99 1.16 -0.16 -8.24
CA VAL A 99 2.50 0.46 -8.22
C VAL A 99 2.68 1.43 -9.39
N ASP A 100 2.20 1.09 -10.58
CA ASP A 100 2.27 1.97 -11.75
C ASP A 100 1.46 3.26 -11.53
N ARG A 101 0.33 3.17 -10.82
CA ARG A 101 -0.42 4.36 -10.41
C ARG A 101 0.39 5.24 -9.43
N MET A 102 1.11 4.64 -8.49
CA MET A 102 2.01 5.36 -7.58
C MET A 102 3.18 6.02 -8.32
N ARG A 103 3.71 5.37 -9.36
CA ARG A 103 4.79 5.89 -10.21
C ARG A 103 4.46 7.18 -10.94
N LEU A 104 3.20 7.47 -11.21
CA LEU A 104 2.79 8.76 -11.79
C LEU A 104 3.17 9.94 -10.89
N PHE A 105 3.24 9.73 -9.57
CA PHE A 105 3.63 10.74 -8.59
C PHE A 105 5.11 10.65 -8.22
N MET A 106 5.67 9.45 -8.21
CA MET A 106 7.06 9.19 -7.85
C MET A 106 7.68 8.11 -8.76
N PRO A 107 8.19 8.48 -9.96
CA PRO A 107 8.66 7.53 -10.98
C PRO A 107 9.78 6.58 -10.53
N GLN A 108 10.52 6.94 -9.49
CA GLN A 108 11.62 6.14 -8.95
C GLN A 108 11.19 4.94 -8.09
N ILE A 109 9.88 4.79 -7.79
CA ILE A 109 9.37 3.64 -7.06
C ILE A 109 9.60 2.37 -7.88
N GLN A 110 10.20 1.36 -7.24
CA GLN A 110 10.33 0.01 -7.79
C GLN A 110 9.22 -0.88 -7.21
N TYR A 111 8.86 -1.96 -7.90
CA TYR A 111 7.87 -2.92 -7.41
C TYR A 111 8.27 -3.52 -6.06
N SER A 112 9.56 -3.73 -5.83
CA SER A 112 10.11 -4.21 -4.56
C SER A 112 10.00 -3.23 -3.39
N ASN A 113 9.71 -1.94 -3.66
CA ASN A 113 9.54 -0.95 -2.61
C ASN A 113 8.13 -0.95 -2.00
N VAL A 114 7.18 -1.64 -2.63
CA VAL A 114 5.76 -1.56 -2.26
C VAL A 114 5.31 -2.87 -1.63
N THR A 115 4.53 -2.75 -0.56
CA THR A 115 3.78 -3.85 0.05
C THR A 115 2.32 -3.44 0.17
N VAL A 116 1.43 -4.36 -0.19
CA VAL A 116 -0.02 -4.19 -0.08
C VAL A 116 -0.53 -5.17 0.96
N ASP A 117 -1.02 -4.64 2.08
CA ASP A 117 -1.59 -5.46 3.15
C ASP A 117 -3.11 -5.34 3.14
N TYR A 118 -3.76 -6.49 3.31
CA TYR A 118 -5.21 -6.62 3.52
C TYR A 118 -5.43 -7.14 4.92
N SER A 119 -6.19 -6.41 5.73
CA SER A 119 -6.54 -6.81 7.09
C SER A 119 -8.03 -6.61 7.36
N SER A 120 -8.54 -7.23 8.42
CA SER A 120 -9.94 -7.03 8.81
C SER A 120 -10.19 -5.57 9.16
N SER A 121 -11.25 -5.01 8.60
CA SER A 121 -11.79 -3.70 9.00
C SER A 121 -12.91 -3.83 10.06
N GLY A 122 -13.38 -5.06 10.30
CA GLY A 122 -14.61 -5.32 11.06
C GLY A 122 -15.90 -5.02 10.28
N LEU A 123 -15.78 -4.72 8.98
CA LEU A 123 -16.91 -4.49 8.07
C LEU A 123 -17.02 -5.65 7.09
N GLY A 124 -18.26 -6.08 6.83
CA GLY A 124 -18.59 -7.15 5.90
C GLY A 124 -19.77 -7.95 6.38
N TYR A 125 -20.49 -8.56 5.42
CA TYR A 125 -21.65 -9.37 5.69
C TYR A 125 -21.60 -10.64 4.85
N ALA A 126 -21.83 -11.79 5.48
CA ALA A 126 -21.80 -13.08 4.81
C ALA A 126 -22.87 -13.16 3.72
N GLY A 127 -22.49 -13.59 2.53
CA GLY A 127 -23.40 -13.79 1.40
C GLY A 127 -23.93 -12.48 0.79
N ASP A 128 -23.14 -11.43 0.70
CA ASP A 128 -23.52 -10.18 0.04
C ASP A 128 -23.77 -10.44 -1.47
N PRO A 129 -25.02 -10.21 -1.96
CA PRO A 129 -25.35 -10.45 -3.36
C PRO A 129 -24.74 -9.42 -4.32
N ASN A 130 -24.28 -8.27 -3.83
CA ASN A 130 -23.83 -7.15 -4.63
C ASN A 130 -22.30 -7.02 -4.70
N GLY A 131 -21.55 -7.72 -3.84
CA GLY A 131 -20.11 -7.53 -3.74
C GLY A 131 -19.34 -8.70 -3.12
N ALA A 132 -18.14 -8.40 -2.65
CA ALA A 132 -17.38 -9.29 -1.79
C ALA A 132 -18.00 -9.25 -0.38
N ASP A 133 -18.05 -10.40 0.29
CA ASP A 133 -18.56 -10.51 1.65
C ASP A 133 -17.76 -9.64 2.64
N LEU A 134 -16.49 -9.44 2.37
CA LEU A 134 -15.54 -8.72 3.21
C LEU A 134 -15.17 -7.36 2.63
N SER A 135 -15.20 -6.31 3.46
CA SER A 135 -14.67 -4.97 3.14
C SER A 135 -13.34 -4.75 3.87
N PRO A 136 -12.21 -5.22 3.34
CA PRO A 136 -10.94 -5.19 4.06
C PRO A 136 -10.37 -3.77 4.20
N LEU A 137 -9.56 -3.58 5.22
CA LEU A 137 -8.67 -2.43 5.32
C LEU A 137 -7.45 -2.69 4.44
N VAL A 138 -7.28 -1.90 3.39
CA VAL A 138 -6.14 -1.97 2.47
C VAL A 138 -5.08 -0.98 2.92
N THR A 139 -3.88 -1.47 3.21
CA THR A 139 -2.74 -0.66 3.64
C THR A 139 -1.62 -0.75 2.62
N ILE A 140 -1.26 0.39 2.04
CA ILE A 140 -0.09 0.51 1.17
C ILE A 140 1.10 0.98 1.99
N LYS A 141 2.19 0.24 1.93
CA LYS A 141 3.48 0.60 2.55
C LYS A 141 4.52 0.79 1.47
N LEU A 142 5.19 1.94 1.50
CA LEU A 142 6.27 2.30 0.59
C LEU A 142 7.59 2.35 1.37
N ASN A 143 8.45 1.38 1.13
CA ASN A 143 9.67 1.12 1.88
C ASN A 143 10.93 1.22 1.03
N GLY A 144 12.11 1.34 1.68
CA GLY A 144 13.40 1.16 1.02
C GLY A 144 13.77 2.25 0.02
N LEU A 145 13.11 3.40 0.04
CA LEU A 145 13.48 4.54 -0.77
C LEU A 145 14.76 5.18 -0.24
N GLN A 146 15.63 5.59 -1.15
CA GLN A 146 16.90 6.23 -0.85
C GLN A 146 16.90 7.66 -1.37
N PHE A 147 17.38 8.59 -0.55
CA PHE A 147 17.65 9.96 -0.93
C PHE A 147 19.15 10.19 -1.04
N THR A 148 19.59 10.69 -2.19
CA THR A 148 21.00 11.06 -2.42
C THR A 148 21.09 12.58 -2.41
N PRO A 149 21.79 13.19 -1.40
CA PRO A 149 22.00 14.62 -1.34
C PRO A 149 22.93 15.10 -2.46
N VAL A 150 22.83 16.37 -2.86
CA VAL A 150 23.80 17.01 -3.78
C VAL A 150 25.18 17.06 -3.11
N THR A 151 25.19 17.23 -1.79
CA THR A 151 26.39 17.21 -0.96
C THR A 151 26.87 15.78 -0.64
N SER A 152 26.60 14.79 -1.51
CA SER A 152 26.95 13.38 -1.31
C SER A 152 28.45 13.13 -1.15
N PHE A 153 29.31 14.08 -1.52
CA PHE A 153 30.74 14.08 -1.23
C PHE A 153 31.07 14.33 0.26
N LEU A 154 30.11 14.87 1.04
CA LEU A 154 30.23 15.10 2.48
C LEU A 154 29.29 14.20 3.30
N PHE A 155 28.14 13.83 2.72
CA PHE A 155 27.09 13.07 3.41
C PHE A 155 26.74 11.81 2.61
N VAL A 156 26.50 10.71 3.31
CA VAL A 156 26.01 9.46 2.72
C VAL A 156 24.52 9.56 2.33
N THR A 157 24.09 8.64 1.47
CA THR A 157 22.67 8.42 1.17
C THR A 157 21.87 8.18 2.45
N MET A 158 20.69 8.79 2.52
CA MET A 158 19.78 8.64 3.65
C MET A 158 18.56 7.82 3.23
N ALA A 159 18.12 6.92 4.10
CA ALA A 159 16.86 6.21 3.91
C ALA A 159 15.68 7.18 4.09
N VAL A 160 14.73 7.12 3.16
CA VAL A 160 13.44 7.81 3.32
C VAL A 160 12.58 6.98 4.27
N PRO A 161 11.95 7.59 5.28
CA PRO A 161 11.01 6.89 6.14
C PRO A 161 9.90 6.19 5.36
N THR A 162 9.37 5.10 5.91
CA THR A 162 8.25 4.38 5.32
C THR A 162 7.01 5.28 5.24
N ALA A 163 6.49 5.46 4.03
CA ALA A 163 5.18 6.09 3.83
C ALA A 163 4.09 5.01 3.88
N THR A 164 3.08 5.21 4.73
CA THR A 164 2.00 4.25 4.92
C THR A 164 0.65 4.95 4.83
N THR A 165 -0.28 4.36 4.08
CA THR A 165 -1.66 4.85 3.97
C THR A 165 -2.61 3.68 3.98
N SER A 166 -3.68 3.77 4.80
CA SER A 166 -4.72 2.75 4.92
C SER A 166 -6.08 3.33 4.55
N LEU A 167 -6.86 2.58 3.79
CA LEU A 167 -8.25 2.90 3.42
C LEU A 167 -9.09 1.62 3.44
N THR A 168 -10.36 1.75 3.82
CA THR A 168 -11.32 0.64 3.75
C THR A 168 -11.78 0.46 2.32
N ALA A 169 -11.79 -0.78 1.84
CA ALA A 169 -12.26 -1.12 0.51
C ALA A 169 -13.72 -1.57 0.58
N GLU A 170 -14.62 -0.77 0.05
CA GLU A 170 -16.07 -1.07 -0.02
C GLU A 170 -16.49 -1.57 -1.42
N ASP A 171 -15.72 -1.24 -2.48
CA ASP A 171 -16.01 -1.54 -3.88
C ASP A 171 -14.82 -2.15 -4.61
N LEU A 172 -14.42 -3.38 -4.26
CA LEU A 172 -13.28 -4.08 -4.85
C LEU A 172 -13.51 -4.65 -6.27
N ARG A 173 -14.58 -4.25 -6.96
CA ARG A 173 -14.92 -4.71 -8.31
C ARG A 173 -14.97 -3.60 -9.36
N GLY A 174 -14.50 -2.41 -9.03
CA GLY A 174 -14.43 -1.31 -9.97
C GLY A 174 -13.41 -1.58 -11.08
N SER A 175 -13.88 -1.93 -12.27
CA SER A 175 -13.03 -2.11 -13.46
C SER A 175 -12.49 -0.79 -14.00
N GLN A 176 -12.87 0.35 -13.43
CA GLN A 176 -12.49 1.68 -13.91
C GLN A 176 -12.32 2.67 -12.77
N SER A 177 -11.08 3.01 -12.43
CA SER A 177 -10.81 4.29 -11.81
C SER A 177 -10.30 5.26 -12.90
N ASN A 178 -11.13 6.24 -13.24
CA ASN A 178 -10.70 7.38 -14.05
C ASN A 178 -9.72 8.26 -13.28
#